data_cbb500582f07b089e0710c06126b12c4
#
_entry.id   cbb500582f07b089e0710c06126b12c4
#
_cell.length_a   1.000
_cell.length_b   1.000
_cell.length_c   1.000
_cell.angle_alpha   90.00
_cell.angle_beta   90.00
_cell.angle_gamma   90.00
#
_symmetry.space_group_name_H-M   'P 1'
#
loop_
_entity.id
_entity.type
_entity.pdbx_description
1 polymer ?
#
loop_
_entity_poly.entity_id
_entity_poly.type
_entity_poly.pdbx_seq_one_letter_code
_entity_poly.pdbx_strand_id
1 'polypeptide(L)'
;LGQIKTDYIKKLPTDFPKIFVETGTFLGGIPLMSLVDKSFDDWDKMYTIELSEKCCKIASTRYKLYEEFGKEHDFKEQWSKDEDDIFNGRETYFNDKLHLLHGDSAERLKDVLDEVDERCAFWLDAHAGAKEAYARGEVDCPLIQELELIKSHHIKDHVIAIDDAHLFGQKQMKDGEIVCDYSKITKEVLDNIIKSINKDYIIEYVQPYGQLMLVAYVSGGSVSNTSTWWK
;
A
#
# COMPACT_ATOMS: atom_id res chain seq x y z
N LEU A 1 11.17 3.21 7.35
CA LEU A 1 10.41 2.22 6.57
C LEU A 1 9.97 2.80 5.22
N GLY A 2 9.38 4.02 5.17
CA GLY A 2 8.95 4.65 3.92
C GLY A 2 10.10 4.85 2.92
N GLN A 3 11.24 5.40 3.36
CA GLN A 3 12.42 5.57 2.53
C GLN A 3 12.94 4.23 1.96
N ILE A 4 12.98 3.19 2.80
CA ILE A 4 13.45 1.87 2.38
C ILE A 4 12.54 1.31 1.28
N LYS A 5 11.22 1.45 1.43
CA LYS A 5 10.24 0.99 0.44
C LYS A 5 10.37 1.79 -0.87
N THR A 6 10.49 3.11 -0.79
CA THR A 6 10.75 3.98 -1.95
C THR A 6 12.08 3.65 -2.62
N ASP A 7 13.16 3.50 -1.86
CA ASP A 7 14.48 3.14 -2.37
C ASP A 7 14.50 1.76 -3.04
N TYR A 8 13.67 0.84 -2.55
CA TYR A 8 13.51 -0.46 -3.19
C TYR A 8 12.87 -0.31 -4.58
N ILE A 9 11.75 0.41 -4.68
CA ILE A 9 11.06 0.66 -5.95
C ILE A 9 11.98 1.37 -6.95
N LYS A 10 12.76 2.36 -6.49
CA LYS A 10 13.75 3.07 -7.32
C LYS A 10 14.85 2.17 -7.91
N LYS A 11 15.15 1.05 -7.25
CA LYS A 11 16.19 0.10 -7.70
C LYS A 11 15.68 -0.94 -8.68
N LEU A 12 14.37 -1.04 -8.86
CA LEU A 12 13.81 -1.95 -9.86
C LEU A 12 14.30 -1.55 -11.27
N PRO A 13 14.58 -2.51 -12.16
CA PRO A 13 15.00 -2.22 -13.52
C PRO A 13 13.82 -1.77 -14.40
N THR A 14 13.15 -0.73 -13.96
CA THR A 14 12.01 -0.08 -14.63
C THR A 14 12.03 1.42 -14.34
N ASP A 15 11.32 2.22 -15.13
CA ASP A 15 11.17 3.64 -14.84
C ASP A 15 10.40 3.83 -13.53
N PHE A 16 10.88 4.74 -12.69
CA PHE A 16 10.28 5.01 -11.39
C PHE A 16 8.92 5.70 -11.55
N PRO A 17 7.80 5.07 -11.11
CA PRO A 17 6.50 5.71 -11.11
C PRO A 17 6.47 6.89 -10.15
N LYS A 18 5.74 7.95 -10.49
CA LYS A 18 5.62 9.15 -9.66
C LYS A 18 4.37 9.18 -8.80
N ILE A 19 3.43 8.27 -9.05
CA ILE A 19 2.20 8.11 -8.28
C ILE A 19 2.33 6.86 -7.40
N PHE A 20 2.12 7.05 -6.10
CA PHE A 20 2.11 5.96 -5.12
C PHE A 20 0.68 5.69 -4.65
N VAL A 21 0.30 4.43 -4.57
CA VAL A 21 -1.02 4.00 -4.11
C VAL A 21 -0.86 2.89 -3.07
N GLU A 22 -1.31 3.13 -1.85
CA GLU A 22 -1.30 2.16 -0.75
C GLU A 22 -2.72 1.71 -0.42
N THR A 23 -2.89 0.41 -0.14
CA THR A 23 -4.06 -0.13 0.53
C THR A 23 -3.68 -0.64 1.91
N GLY A 24 -4.50 -0.38 2.94
CA GLY A 24 -4.18 -0.72 4.33
C GLY A 24 -3.31 0.33 5.03
N THR A 25 -3.77 1.59 5.07
CA THR A 25 -3.06 2.71 5.71
C THR A 25 -2.78 2.48 7.19
N PHE A 26 -3.69 1.80 7.90
CA PHE A 26 -3.67 1.62 9.34
C PHE A 26 -3.47 2.98 10.08
N LEU A 27 -2.40 3.16 10.84
CA LEU A 27 -2.15 4.36 11.64
C LEU A 27 -1.33 5.44 10.91
N GLY A 28 -1.28 5.43 9.60
CA GLY A 28 -0.59 6.43 8.78
C GLY A 28 0.26 5.86 7.66
N GLY A 29 0.50 4.54 7.65
CA GLY A 29 1.12 3.82 6.55
C GLY A 29 2.46 4.36 6.05
N ILE A 30 2.76 4.05 4.81
CA ILE A 30 3.96 4.50 4.11
C ILE A 30 3.97 6.01 3.88
N PRO A 31 2.85 6.69 3.56
CA PRO A 31 2.89 8.14 3.36
C PRO A 31 3.40 8.91 4.58
N LEU A 32 2.98 8.57 5.80
CA LEU A 32 3.51 9.22 7.00
C LEU A 32 5.00 8.94 7.20
N MET A 33 5.41 7.69 6.97
CA MET A 33 6.84 7.32 7.05
C MET A 33 7.67 8.06 6.00
N SER A 34 7.13 8.24 4.80
CA SER A 34 7.78 8.98 3.72
C SER A 34 7.96 10.47 4.06
N LEU A 35 6.99 11.10 4.72
CA LEU A 35 7.12 12.46 5.24
C LEU A 35 8.27 12.55 6.25
N VAL A 36 8.35 11.59 7.18
CA VAL A 36 9.38 11.57 8.25
C VAL A 36 10.78 11.38 7.67
N ASP A 37 10.97 10.53 6.68
CA ASP A 37 12.29 10.19 6.11
C ASP A 37 12.64 10.94 4.83
N LYS A 38 11.80 11.92 4.43
CA LYS A 38 11.96 12.77 3.24
C LYS A 38 11.81 12.06 1.88
N SER A 39 11.41 10.80 1.84
CA SER A 39 11.13 10.12 0.57
C SER A 39 9.79 10.56 -0.05
N PHE A 40 9.02 11.37 0.68
CA PHE A 40 7.78 11.97 0.19
C PHE A 40 7.99 12.85 -1.06
N ASP A 41 9.14 13.53 -1.13
CA ASP A 41 9.47 14.40 -2.27
C ASP A 41 9.76 13.63 -3.56
N ASP A 42 9.98 12.33 -3.48
CA ASP A 42 10.20 11.47 -4.65
C ASP A 42 8.92 11.23 -5.46
N TRP A 43 7.76 11.40 -4.82
CA TRP A 43 6.44 11.18 -5.40
C TRP A 43 5.79 12.50 -5.82
N ASP A 44 5.07 12.50 -6.92
CA ASP A 44 4.25 13.64 -7.34
C ASP A 44 2.87 13.59 -6.68
N LYS A 45 2.34 12.35 -6.46
CA LYS A 45 1.06 12.13 -5.81
C LYS A 45 1.08 10.82 -5.00
N MET A 46 0.39 10.81 -3.87
CA MET A 46 0.22 9.64 -3.04
C MET A 46 -1.24 9.45 -2.65
N TYR A 47 -1.74 8.24 -2.82
CA TYR A 47 -3.05 7.81 -2.36
C TYR A 47 -2.87 6.73 -1.30
N THR A 48 -3.71 6.76 -0.27
CA THR A 48 -3.74 5.71 0.73
C THR A 48 -5.18 5.42 1.14
N ILE A 49 -5.54 4.14 1.25
CA ILE A 49 -6.90 3.67 1.47
C ILE A 49 -6.98 2.92 2.79
N GLU A 50 -7.94 3.26 3.64
CA GLU A 50 -8.14 2.65 4.96
C GLU A 50 -9.62 2.34 5.21
N LEU A 51 -9.90 1.13 5.63
CA LEU A 51 -11.26 0.66 5.93
C LEU A 51 -11.79 1.19 7.27
N SER A 52 -10.92 1.29 8.28
CA SER A 52 -11.29 1.72 9.62
C SER A 52 -11.40 3.24 9.70
N GLU A 53 -12.60 3.76 9.97
CA GLU A 53 -12.80 5.18 10.23
C GLU A 53 -11.91 5.69 11.39
N LYS A 54 -11.74 4.86 12.43
CA LYS A 54 -10.85 5.18 13.55
C LYS A 54 -9.40 5.32 13.10
N CYS A 55 -8.90 4.40 12.27
CA CYS A 55 -7.55 4.47 11.73
C CYS A 55 -7.38 5.67 10.79
N CYS A 56 -8.40 5.98 9.97
CA CYS A 56 -8.40 7.19 9.15
C CYS A 56 -8.29 8.46 9.99
N LYS A 57 -9.06 8.59 11.07
CA LYS A 57 -8.96 9.74 11.99
C LYS A 57 -7.55 9.88 12.57
N ILE A 58 -6.96 8.78 13.02
CA ILE A 58 -5.61 8.77 13.56
C ILE A 58 -4.57 9.15 12.51
N ALA A 59 -4.62 8.53 11.33
CA ALA A 59 -3.71 8.85 10.23
C ALA A 59 -3.82 10.32 9.82
N SER A 60 -5.04 10.82 9.69
CA SER A 60 -5.38 12.21 9.39
C SER A 60 -4.75 13.18 10.38
N THR A 61 -4.93 12.90 11.67
CA THR A 61 -4.36 13.72 12.75
C THR A 61 -2.84 13.76 12.67
N ARG A 62 -2.21 12.60 12.44
CA ARG A 62 -0.75 12.49 12.32
C ARG A 62 -0.20 13.28 11.15
N TYR A 63 -0.87 13.22 9.99
CA TYR A 63 -0.45 14.00 8.83
C TYR A 63 -0.52 15.50 9.09
N LYS A 64 -1.63 16.00 9.69
CA LYS A 64 -1.77 17.42 10.05
C LYS A 64 -0.74 17.89 11.05
N LEU A 65 -0.49 17.10 12.09
CA LEU A 65 0.55 17.43 13.08
C LEU A 65 1.94 17.46 12.46
N TYR A 66 2.23 16.54 11.52
CA TYR A 66 3.49 16.58 10.82
C TYR A 66 3.62 17.82 9.92
N GLU A 67 2.56 18.19 9.23
CA GLU A 67 2.52 19.39 8.38
C GLU A 67 2.70 20.67 9.20
N GLU A 68 2.04 20.78 10.37
CA GLU A 68 2.07 21.96 11.24
C GLU A 68 3.38 22.09 12.04
N PHE A 69 3.90 21.01 12.58
CA PHE A 69 5.02 21.02 13.53
C PHE A 69 6.30 20.32 13.04
N GLY A 70 6.24 19.60 11.92
CA GLY A 70 7.40 18.90 11.37
C GLY A 70 7.88 17.74 12.22
N LYS A 71 9.19 17.41 12.08
CA LYS A 71 9.80 16.22 12.71
C LYS A 71 9.96 16.28 14.24
N GLU A 72 9.87 17.46 14.83
CA GLU A 72 10.19 17.67 16.25
C GLU A 72 9.04 17.27 17.18
N HIS A 73 7.89 16.88 16.62
CA HIS A 73 6.72 16.55 17.42
C HIS A 73 6.72 15.06 17.83
N ASP A 74 6.74 14.79 19.15
CA ASP A 74 6.54 13.44 19.67
C ASP A 74 5.06 13.08 19.60
N PHE A 75 4.69 12.37 18.55
CA PHE A 75 3.32 11.92 18.31
C PHE A 75 2.72 11.03 19.41
N LYS A 76 3.46 10.69 20.46
CA LYS A 76 2.98 9.78 21.53
C LYS A 76 2.07 10.44 22.54
N GLU A 77 2.19 11.74 22.76
CA GLU A 77 1.45 12.43 23.84
C GLU A 77 0.10 13.03 23.42
N GLN A 78 -0.16 13.23 22.14
CA GLN A 78 -1.35 13.97 21.65
C GLN A 78 -2.57 13.10 21.29
N TRP A 79 -2.57 11.83 21.66
CA TRP A 79 -3.60 10.85 21.28
C TRP A 79 -4.97 10.98 21.97
N SER A 80 -5.22 12.01 22.78
CA SER A 80 -6.30 11.90 23.76
C SER A 80 -7.40 12.94 23.76
N LYS A 81 -7.42 13.97 22.91
CA LYS A 81 -8.39 15.04 23.22
C LYS A 81 -9.34 15.54 22.14
N ASP A 82 -9.01 15.54 20.84
CA ASP A 82 -9.91 16.17 19.84
C ASP A 82 -9.94 15.42 18.49
N GLU A 83 -10.17 14.10 18.54
CA GLU A 83 -10.13 13.25 17.33
C GLU A 83 -11.35 13.42 16.40
N ASP A 84 -12.46 13.97 16.91
CA ASP A 84 -13.75 13.93 16.17
C ASP A 84 -13.90 15.04 15.13
N ASP A 85 -13.13 16.13 15.21
CA ASP A 85 -13.31 17.29 14.32
C ASP A 85 -12.44 17.27 13.06
N ILE A 86 -11.49 16.35 12.96
CA ILE A 86 -10.45 16.38 11.91
C ILE A 86 -10.86 15.60 10.65
N PHE A 87 -11.64 14.53 10.81
CA PHE A 87 -12.08 13.70 9.71
C PHE A 87 -13.56 13.90 9.41
N ASN A 88 -13.86 14.72 8.40
CA ASN A 88 -15.22 15.05 7.96
C ASN A 88 -15.53 14.49 6.58
N GLY A 89 -15.54 13.17 6.41
CA GLY A 89 -15.98 12.62 5.15
C GLY A 89 -15.18 11.43 4.64
N ARG A 90 -15.46 11.03 3.41
CA ARG A 90 -14.84 9.87 2.77
C ARG A 90 -13.40 10.11 2.29
N GLU A 91 -13.01 11.37 2.13
CA GLU A 91 -11.72 11.77 1.56
C GLU A 91 -11.14 12.93 2.35
N THR A 92 -9.85 12.87 2.64
CA THR A 92 -9.10 13.95 3.27
C THR A 92 -7.86 14.24 2.46
N TYR A 93 -7.72 15.47 2.02
CA TYR A 93 -6.57 15.97 1.28
C TYR A 93 -5.61 16.66 2.25
N PHE A 94 -4.37 16.18 2.27
CA PHE A 94 -3.26 16.80 2.98
C PHE A 94 -2.34 17.41 1.95
N ASN A 95 -2.45 18.69 1.70
CA ASN A 95 -1.88 19.32 0.52
C ASN A 95 -2.38 18.64 -0.80
N ASP A 96 -1.96 19.15 -1.95
CA ASP A 96 -2.37 18.64 -3.26
C ASP A 96 -1.75 17.26 -3.60
N LYS A 97 -0.94 16.68 -2.71
CA LYS A 97 -0.10 15.53 -2.99
C LYS A 97 -0.56 14.26 -2.27
N LEU A 98 -1.08 14.35 -1.05
CA LEU A 98 -1.47 13.19 -0.25
C LEU A 98 -2.99 13.12 -0.08
N HIS A 99 -3.58 12.01 -0.51
CA HIS A 99 -5.01 11.73 -0.48
C HIS A 99 -5.27 10.50 0.38
N LEU A 100 -5.99 10.66 1.48
CA LEU A 100 -6.47 9.57 2.33
C LEU A 100 -7.94 9.28 2.02
N LEU A 101 -8.23 8.06 1.56
CA LEU A 101 -9.58 7.61 1.22
C LEU A 101 -10.07 6.63 2.28
N HIS A 102 -11.25 6.91 2.84
CA HIS A 102 -11.92 5.98 3.76
C HIS A 102 -12.82 5.02 2.99
N GLY A 103 -12.69 3.72 3.25
CA GLY A 103 -13.54 2.66 2.73
C GLY A 103 -12.80 1.39 2.38
N ASP A 104 -13.53 0.40 1.86
CA ASP A 104 -12.97 -0.86 1.42
C ASP A 104 -12.10 -0.65 0.17
N SER A 105 -10.88 -1.16 0.19
CA SER A 105 -9.96 -1.02 -0.94
C SER A 105 -10.44 -1.76 -2.19
N ALA A 106 -11.22 -2.84 -2.03
CA ALA A 106 -11.88 -3.53 -3.14
C ALA A 106 -12.86 -2.63 -3.93
N GLU A 107 -13.30 -1.51 -3.33
CA GLU A 107 -14.15 -0.50 -3.96
C GLU A 107 -13.41 0.80 -4.25
N ARG A 108 -12.72 1.33 -3.22
CA ARG A 108 -12.09 2.67 -3.28
C ARG A 108 -10.91 2.75 -4.23
N LEU A 109 -10.22 1.63 -4.48
CA LEU A 109 -9.13 1.60 -5.45
C LEU A 109 -9.60 1.97 -6.86
N LYS A 110 -10.88 1.68 -7.17
CA LYS A 110 -11.47 2.11 -8.44
C LYS A 110 -11.50 3.63 -8.59
N ASP A 111 -11.84 4.37 -7.52
CA ASP A 111 -11.90 5.83 -7.57
C ASP A 111 -10.51 6.41 -7.86
N VAL A 112 -9.46 5.84 -7.27
CA VAL A 112 -8.07 6.21 -7.56
C VAL A 112 -7.71 5.91 -9.02
N LEU A 113 -8.04 4.71 -9.51
CA LEU A 113 -7.75 4.29 -10.89
C LEU A 113 -8.52 5.11 -11.95
N ASP A 114 -9.72 5.59 -11.62
CA ASP A 114 -10.50 6.48 -12.51
C ASP A 114 -9.89 7.90 -12.58
N GLU A 115 -9.13 8.32 -11.55
CA GLU A 115 -8.48 9.64 -11.50
C GLU A 115 -7.09 9.65 -12.13
N VAL A 116 -6.33 8.54 -12.02
CA VAL A 116 -4.93 8.52 -12.46
C VAL A 116 -4.81 8.08 -13.93
N ASP A 117 -3.96 8.78 -14.68
CA ASP A 117 -3.66 8.51 -16.10
C ASP A 117 -2.15 8.28 -16.31
N GLU A 118 -1.48 7.80 -15.27
CA GLU A 118 -0.04 7.57 -15.24
C GLU A 118 0.30 6.23 -14.58
N ARG A 119 1.53 5.76 -14.79
CA ARG A 119 2.05 4.58 -14.08
C ARG A 119 2.11 4.82 -12.58
N CYS A 120 1.59 3.87 -11.82
CA CYS A 120 1.60 3.87 -10.36
C CYS A 120 2.56 2.83 -9.79
N ALA A 121 3.03 3.09 -8.58
CA ALA A 121 3.54 2.07 -7.68
C ALA A 121 2.46 1.72 -6.67
N PHE A 122 1.92 0.52 -6.75
CA PHE A 122 0.96 -0.02 -5.79
C PHE A 122 1.70 -0.71 -4.64
N TRP A 123 1.26 -0.42 -3.42
CA TRP A 123 1.61 -1.16 -2.21
C TRP A 123 0.34 -1.76 -1.63
N LEU A 124 0.13 -3.06 -1.83
CA LEU A 124 -1.09 -3.75 -1.43
C LEU A 124 -0.85 -4.48 -0.10
N ASP A 125 -1.45 -3.95 0.96
CA ASP A 125 -1.27 -4.40 2.35
C ASP A 125 -2.61 -4.39 3.13
N ALA A 126 -3.74 -4.35 2.43
CA ALA A 126 -5.06 -4.37 3.03
C ALA A 126 -5.47 -5.81 3.40
N HIS A 127 -5.56 -6.07 4.68
CA HIS A 127 -6.05 -7.35 5.18
C HIS A 127 -6.56 -7.26 6.62
N ALA A 128 -7.48 -8.15 6.98
CA ALA A 128 -7.86 -8.35 8.36
C ALA A 128 -6.70 -8.97 9.15
N GLY A 129 -6.63 -8.73 10.42
CA GLY A 129 -5.59 -9.26 11.30
C GLY A 129 -6.10 -9.58 12.70
N ALA A 130 -5.22 -10.14 13.53
CA ALA A 130 -5.54 -10.56 14.89
C ALA A 130 -5.68 -9.39 15.89
N LYS A 131 -5.41 -8.15 15.48
CA LYS A 131 -5.54 -6.98 16.37
C LYS A 131 -6.94 -6.38 16.25
N GLU A 132 -7.55 -5.99 17.37
CA GLU A 132 -8.85 -5.33 17.41
C GLU A 132 -8.90 -3.99 16.62
N ALA A 133 -7.73 -3.38 16.38
CA ALA A 133 -7.63 -2.15 15.61
C ALA A 133 -7.85 -2.35 14.10
N TYR A 134 -7.74 -3.59 13.58
CA TYR A 134 -7.98 -3.87 12.18
C TYR A 134 -9.49 -3.96 11.91
N ALA A 135 -9.98 -3.16 10.97
CA ALA A 135 -11.33 -3.34 10.44
C ALA A 135 -11.37 -4.60 9.56
N ARG A 136 -12.55 -5.17 9.42
CA ARG A 136 -12.79 -6.32 8.55
C ARG A 136 -13.79 -5.93 7.48
N GLY A 137 -13.41 -6.07 6.20
CA GLY A 137 -14.29 -5.91 5.05
C GLY A 137 -15.16 -7.13 4.80
N GLU A 138 -15.76 -7.21 3.62
CA GLU A 138 -16.52 -8.39 3.19
C GLU A 138 -15.65 -9.66 3.10
N VAL A 139 -14.38 -9.48 2.77
CA VAL A 139 -13.35 -10.53 2.73
C VAL A 139 -12.20 -10.20 3.66
N ASP A 140 -11.51 -11.22 4.15
CA ASP A 140 -10.37 -11.05 5.07
C ASP A 140 -9.17 -10.37 4.39
N CYS A 141 -8.99 -10.59 3.09
CA CYS A 141 -7.95 -9.97 2.28
C CYS A 141 -8.49 -9.66 0.89
N PRO A 142 -8.64 -8.38 0.51
CA PRO A 142 -9.22 -7.95 -0.76
C PRO A 142 -8.24 -8.03 -1.96
N LEU A 143 -7.06 -8.59 -1.78
CA LEU A 143 -5.97 -8.57 -2.75
C LEU A 143 -6.36 -9.05 -4.17
N ILE A 144 -7.22 -10.07 -4.28
CA ILE A 144 -7.67 -10.55 -5.59
C ILE A 144 -8.54 -9.49 -6.28
N GLN A 145 -9.45 -8.87 -5.52
CA GLN A 145 -10.31 -7.79 -6.02
C GLN A 145 -9.49 -6.57 -6.43
N GLU A 146 -8.49 -6.19 -5.63
CA GLU A 146 -7.57 -5.09 -5.93
C GLU A 146 -6.80 -5.34 -7.23
N LEU A 147 -6.26 -6.55 -7.42
CA LEU A 147 -5.56 -6.92 -8.65
C LEU A 147 -6.47 -6.94 -9.88
N GLU A 148 -7.74 -7.37 -9.75
CA GLU A 148 -8.70 -7.31 -10.84
C GLU A 148 -9.09 -5.85 -11.19
N LEU A 149 -9.14 -4.95 -10.21
CA LEU A 149 -9.31 -3.51 -10.46
C LEU A 149 -8.09 -2.95 -11.21
N ILE A 150 -6.87 -3.24 -10.77
CA ILE A 150 -5.64 -2.85 -11.47
C ILE A 150 -5.63 -3.41 -12.89
N LYS A 151 -6.09 -4.64 -13.08
CA LYS A 151 -6.21 -5.25 -14.39
C LYS A 151 -7.22 -4.52 -15.28
N SER A 152 -8.28 -3.94 -14.73
CA SER A 152 -9.26 -3.18 -15.50
C SER A 152 -8.72 -1.83 -15.99
N HIS A 153 -7.70 -1.26 -15.32
CA HIS A 153 -7.08 0.00 -15.69
C HIS A 153 -6.44 -0.07 -17.09
N HIS A 154 -6.44 1.02 -17.85
CA HIS A 154 -5.90 1.05 -19.20
C HIS A 154 -4.37 0.95 -19.25
N ILE A 155 -3.66 1.43 -18.24
CA ILE A 155 -2.21 1.27 -18.08
C ILE A 155 -1.92 -0.11 -17.51
N LYS A 156 -0.97 -0.86 -18.11
CA LYS A 156 -0.72 -2.27 -17.81
C LYS A 156 0.70 -2.58 -17.31
N ASP A 157 1.50 -1.56 -17.04
CA ASP A 157 2.90 -1.70 -16.65
C ASP A 157 3.23 -1.00 -15.33
N HIS A 158 2.25 -0.96 -14.42
CA HIS A 158 2.42 -0.49 -13.05
C HIS A 158 3.50 -1.28 -12.31
N VAL A 159 4.08 -0.72 -11.26
CA VAL A 159 4.83 -1.49 -10.26
C VAL A 159 3.84 -1.96 -9.20
N ILE A 160 3.82 -3.25 -8.89
CA ILE A 160 2.91 -3.85 -7.90
C ILE A 160 3.76 -4.52 -6.82
N ALA A 161 3.67 -4.04 -5.60
CA ALA A 161 4.27 -4.65 -4.42
C ALA A 161 3.15 -5.15 -3.50
N ILE A 162 3.25 -6.39 -3.05
CA ILE A 162 2.28 -7.04 -2.17
C ILE A 162 3.03 -7.47 -0.90
N ASP A 163 2.63 -6.93 0.24
CA ASP A 163 3.24 -7.27 1.53
C ASP A 163 2.75 -8.63 2.04
N ASP A 164 3.37 -9.12 3.09
CA ASP A 164 3.01 -10.35 3.81
C ASP A 164 2.86 -11.62 2.95
N ALA A 165 3.64 -11.72 1.86
CA ALA A 165 3.59 -12.89 0.96
C ALA A 165 3.90 -14.24 1.66
N HIS A 166 4.42 -14.21 2.87
CA HIS A 166 4.61 -15.40 3.69
C HIS A 166 3.30 -16.01 4.19
N LEU A 167 2.18 -15.25 4.15
CA LEU A 167 0.85 -15.72 4.57
C LEU A 167 0.07 -16.40 3.44
N PHE A 168 0.54 -16.33 2.21
CA PHE A 168 -0.19 -16.87 1.05
C PHE A 168 -0.45 -18.37 1.18
N GLY A 169 -1.69 -18.78 0.90
CA GLY A 169 -2.16 -20.14 1.00
C GLY A 169 -2.45 -20.61 2.44
N GLN A 170 -2.35 -19.75 3.44
CA GLN A 170 -2.47 -20.09 4.85
C GLN A 170 -3.73 -19.48 5.49
N LYS A 171 -4.01 -19.92 6.71
CA LYS A 171 -4.97 -19.32 7.63
C LYS A 171 -4.24 -18.84 8.86
N GLN A 172 -4.40 -17.58 9.21
CA GLN A 172 -3.93 -17.09 10.50
C GLN A 172 -4.89 -17.53 11.61
N MET A 173 -4.34 -18.14 12.65
CA MET A 173 -5.09 -18.65 13.80
C MET A 173 -4.69 -17.87 15.04
N LYS A 174 -5.68 -17.52 15.88
CA LYS A 174 -5.47 -17.00 17.23
C LYS A 174 -6.48 -17.66 18.16
N ASP A 175 -6.02 -18.21 19.27
CA ASP A 175 -6.85 -18.89 20.29
C ASP A 175 -7.77 -19.98 19.72
N GLY A 176 -7.36 -20.63 18.62
CA GLY A 176 -8.13 -21.68 17.94
C GLY A 176 -9.13 -21.17 16.90
N GLU A 177 -9.27 -19.88 16.73
CA GLU A 177 -10.14 -19.25 15.73
C GLU A 177 -9.36 -18.73 14.52
N ILE A 178 -9.98 -18.74 13.33
CA ILE A 178 -9.42 -18.14 12.11
C ILE A 178 -9.60 -16.62 12.22
N VAL A 179 -8.48 -15.90 12.24
CA VAL A 179 -8.47 -14.44 12.31
C VAL A 179 -8.24 -13.78 10.94
N CYS A 180 -7.65 -14.51 9.99
CA CYS A 180 -7.57 -14.11 8.60
C CYS A 180 -7.37 -15.34 7.71
N ASP A 181 -8.10 -15.45 6.59
CA ASP A 181 -8.05 -16.58 5.66
C ASP A 181 -7.42 -16.17 4.31
N TYR A 182 -6.15 -16.53 4.13
CA TYR A 182 -5.41 -16.38 2.87
C TYR A 182 -5.40 -17.66 2.03
N SER A 183 -6.15 -18.71 2.41
CA SER A 183 -6.05 -20.04 1.78
C SER A 183 -6.31 -20.03 0.26
N LYS A 184 -7.09 -19.06 -0.23
CA LYS A 184 -7.40 -18.88 -1.65
C LYS A 184 -6.37 -18.00 -2.38
N ILE A 185 -5.52 -17.29 -1.65
CA ILE A 185 -4.50 -16.38 -2.19
C ILE A 185 -3.21 -17.17 -2.27
N THR A 186 -3.06 -17.94 -3.34
CA THR A 186 -1.85 -18.73 -3.56
C THR A 186 -0.91 -18.04 -4.53
N LYS A 187 0.38 -18.40 -4.47
CA LYS A 187 1.38 -17.92 -5.43
C LYS A 187 0.92 -18.11 -6.87
N GLU A 188 0.39 -19.29 -7.19
CA GLU A 188 -0.10 -19.61 -8.54
C GLU A 188 -1.25 -18.69 -8.97
N VAL A 189 -2.21 -18.43 -8.07
CA VAL A 189 -3.35 -17.53 -8.35
C VAL A 189 -2.84 -16.12 -8.62
N LEU A 190 -1.93 -15.59 -7.80
CA LEU A 190 -1.39 -14.24 -7.96
C LEU A 190 -0.55 -14.11 -9.23
N ASP A 191 0.35 -15.06 -9.49
CA ASP A 191 1.17 -15.08 -10.70
C ASP A 191 0.28 -15.08 -11.97
N ASN A 192 -0.80 -15.87 -11.97
CA ASN A 192 -1.75 -15.92 -13.09
C ASN A 192 -2.50 -14.59 -13.27
N ILE A 193 -2.98 -13.98 -12.20
CA ILE A 193 -3.68 -12.68 -12.28
C ILE A 193 -2.70 -11.61 -12.78
N ILE A 194 -1.52 -11.49 -12.18
CA ILE A 194 -0.51 -10.50 -12.57
C ILE A 194 -0.09 -10.68 -14.03
N LYS A 195 0.16 -11.92 -14.46
CA LYS A 195 0.46 -12.22 -15.87
C LYS A 195 -0.71 -11.95 -16.82
N SER A 196 -1.95 -11.98 -16.32
CA SER A 196 -3.12 -11.61 -17.11
C SER A 196 -3.30 -10.09 -17.27
N ILE A 197 -2.71 -9.28 -16.36
CA ILE A 197 -2.61 -7.82 -16.51
C ILE A 197 -1.67 -7.50 -17.67
N ASN A 198 -0.44 -8.06 -17.61
CA ASN A 198 0.56 -7.94 -18.64
C ASN A 198 1.49 -9.17 -18.60
N LYS A 199 1.57 -9.91 -19.72
CA LYS A 199 2.43 -11.11 -19.84
C LYS A 199 3.92 -10.85 -19.57
N ASP A 200 4.36 -9.59 -19.76
CA ASP A 200 5.75 -9.19 -19.65
C ASP A 200 6.16 -8.82 -18.20
N TYR A 201 5.24 -8.86 -17.23
CA TYR A 201 5.60 -8.70 -15.82
C TYR A 201 6.68 -9.70 -15.41
N ILE A 202 7.73 -9.17 -14.77
CA ILE A 202 8.68 -9.94 -13.97
C ILE A 202 8.11 -10.00 -12.55
N ILE A 203 8.00 -11.21 -11.99
CA ILE A 203 7.45 -11.42 -10.64
C ILE A 203 8.56 -11.99 -9.77
N GLU A 204 8.88 -11.30 -8.69
CA GLU A 204 9.93 -11.68 -7.75
C GLU A 204 9.37 -11.78 -6.33
N TYR A 205 9.86 -12.77 -5.56
CA TYR A 205 9.59 -12.89 -4.13
C TYR A 205 10.85 -12.50 -3.38
N VAL A 206 10.77 -11.41 -2.62
CA VAL A 206 11.93 -10.75 -2.01
C VAL A 206 11.71 -10.50 -0.51
N GLN A 207 12.80 -10.34 0.24
CA GLN A 207 12.75 -10.09 1.69
C GLN A 207 13.58 -8.85 2.08
N PRO A 208 13.28 -7.69 1.54
CA PRO A 208 14.13 -6.51 1.76
C PRO A 208 14.15 -6.03 3.23
N TYR A 209 13.17 -6.45 4.06
CA TYR A 209 13.00 -6.02 5.45
C TYR A 209 12.78 -7.19 6.42
N GLY A 210 13.14 -8.39 6.00
CA GLY A 210 12.90 -9.59 6.80
C GLY A 210 11.51 -10.21 6.64
N GLN A 211 10.56 -9.53 6.00
CA GLN A 211 9.25 -10.08 5.59
C GLN A 211 9.25 -10.40 4.11
N LEU A 212 8.63 -11.52 3.74
CA LEU A 212 8.50 -11.92 2.34
C LEU A 212 7.43 -11.07 1.68
N MET A 213 7.78 -10.44 0.56
CA MET A 213 6.86 -9.70 -0.29
C MET A 213 6.95 -10.19 -1.73
N LEU A 214 5.87 -10.00 -2.49
CA LEU A 214 5.85 -10.17 -3.94
C LEU A 214 6.03 -8.79 -4.59
N VAL A 215 6.90 -8.72 -5.60
CA VAL A 215 7.02 -7.52 -6.43
C VAL A 215 6.89 -7.90 -7.89
N ALA A 216 6.06 -7.15 -8.62
CA ALA A 216 5.85 -7.32 -10.05
C ALA A 216 6.08 -5.99 -10.78
N TYR A 217 6.86 -6.04 -11.86
CA TYR A 217 7.19 -4.88 -12.69
C TYR A 217 7.47 -5.30 -14.13
N VAL A 218 7.36 -4.37 -15.06
CA VAL A 218 7.80 -4.54 -16.44
C VAL A 218 9.16 -3.86 -16.62
N SER A 219 10.15 -4.58 -17.12
CA SER A 219 11.49 -4.04 -17.31
C SER A 219 11.49 -2.90 -18.33
N GLY A 220 12.04 -1.75 -17.95
CA GLY A 220 12.30 -0.64 -18.86
C GLY A 220 13.50 -0.95 -19.79
N GLY A 221 13.39 -0.60 -21.07
CA GLY A 221 14.35 -0.97 -22.12
C GLY A 221 15.76 -0.37 -22.05
N SER A 222 16.24 0.19 -20.92
CA SER A 222 17.56 0.85 -20.84
C SER A 222 18.27 0.75 -19.49
N VAL A 223 18.11 -0.33 -18.75
CA VAL A 223 18.90 -0.50 -17.52
C VAL A 223 19.92 -1.62 -17.71
N SER A 224 21.19 -1.25 -17.63
CA SER A 224 22.32 -2.16 -17.61
C SER A 224 22.16 -3.22 -16.51
N ASN A 225 22.27 -4.49 -16.89
CA ASN A 225 22.30 -5.66 -16.02
C ASN A 225 23.14 -5.45 -14.75
N THR A 226 22.48 -5.16 -13.62
CA THR A 226 23.11 -5.24 -12.28
C THR A 226 22.20 -6.01 -11.32
N SER A 227 21.70 -7.15 -11.76
CA SER A 227 20.82 -8.05 -10.98
C SER A 227 21.61 -8.96 -10.02
N THR A 228 22.46 -8.43 -9.14
CA THR A 228 23.19 -9.22 -8.13
C THR A 228 23.15 -8.64 -6.72
N TRP A 229 22.05 -7.98 -6.35
CA TRP A 229 21.98 -7.32 -5.04
C TRP A 229 21.30 -8.15 -3.93
N TRP A 230 20.91 -9.41 -4.22
CA TRP A 230 20.13 -10.27 -3.30
C TRP A 230 20.84 -11.62 -3.06
N LYS A 231 22.07 -11.57 -2.58
CA LYS A 231 22.72 -12.75 -1.98
C LYS A 231 23.04 -12.47 -0.54
#